data_0293193d6a2dab1734a67f31cdd3c619
#
_entry.id   0293193d6a2dab1734a67f31cdd3c619
#
_cell.length_a   1.000
_cell.length_b   1.000
_cell.length_c   1.000
_cell.angle_alpha   90.00
_cell.angle_beta   90.00
_cell.angle_gamma   90.00
#
_symmetry.space_group_name_H-M   'P 1'
#
loop_
_entity.id
_entity.type
_entity.pdbx_description
1 polymer ?
#
loop_
_entity_poly.entity_id
_entity_poly.type
_entity_poly.pdbx_seq_one_letter_code
_entity_poly.pdbx_strand_id
1 'polypeptide(L)'
;MSLQNFEIISGDWESKVILHVPHSATFIPDEVRKSILLSDQELKAELDEMTDTLTEAVALKATEISGKKPWLFINRFSRLVIDPERFPDEREAMNAVGMGAVYQKTSIGTQLRKPDPVAEKQLLDAYFHPYSESLSDLVAQRFAALGEVTLVDVHSYRVNQHPNAINHGQLRPPICIGADSFHTPAWLIEAAQSAFSIIGENYINQPYSGTYVPLSVYEKETKITSLMMETRADTFLTDELAPHDGFETVVKALANLVDLIQLH
;
A
#
# COMPACT_ATOMS: atom_id res chain seq x y z
N MET A 1 -21.64 14.41 6.87
CA MET A 1 -20.29 14.55 6.33
C MET A 1 -19.70 13.16 6.28
N SER A 2 -19.20 12.69 5.13
CA SER A 2 -18.46 11.43 5.08
C SER A 2 -17.20 11.57 5.94
N LEU A 3 -16.84 10.52 6.67
CA LEU A 3 -15.59 10.46 7.41
C LEU A 3 -14.43 10.44 6.37
N GLN A 4 -13.42 11.26 6.59
CA GLN A 4 -12.21 11.25 5.77
C GLN A 4 -11.46 9.93 5.99
N ASN A 5 -11.17 9.22 4.91
CA ASN A 5 -10.51 7.91 4.97
C ASN A 5 -8.99 7.96 4.80
N PHE A 6 -8.37 9.11 4.91
CA PHE A 6 -6.91 9.26 4.85
C PHE A 6 -6.41 10.33 5.82
N GLU A 7 -5.13 10.25 6.13
CA GLU A 7 -4.41 11.26 6.90
C GLU A 7 -3.09 11.58 6.20
N ILE A 8 -2.74 12.88 6.20
CA ILE A 8 -1.45 13.38 5.74
C ILE A 8 -0.66 13.84 6.95
N ILE A 9 0.51 13.23 7.19
CA ILE A 9 1.46 13.69 8.20
C ILE A 9 2.59 14.40 7.50
N SER A 10 2.78 15.67 7.84
CA SER A 10 3.81 16.50 7.21
C SER A 10 5.21 16.03 7.58
N GLY A 11 6.06 15.87 6.58
CA GLY A 11 7.49 15.69 6.73
C GLY A 11 8.25 17.01 6.72
N ASP A 12 9.57 16.92 6.57
CA ASP A 12 10.41 18.09 6.38
C ASP A 12 10.11 18.76 5.04
N TRP A 13 10.15 20.09 5.01
CA TRP A 13 9.83 20.87 3.81
C TRP A 13 10.68 20.47 2.59
N GLU A 14 11.94 20.15 2.83
CA GLU A 14 12.88 19.76 1.78
C GLU A 14 12.83 18.26 1.45
N SER A 15 11.96 17.48 2.10
CA SER A 15 11.85 16.05 1.81
C SER A 15 11.11 15.82 0.51
N LYS A 16 11.72 15.05 -0.38
CA LYS A 16 11.13 14.61 -1.65
C LYS A 16 10.47 13.23 -1.56
N VAL A 17 10.44 12.60 -0.38
CA VAL A 17 9.87 11.27 -0.18
C VAL A 17 8.48 11.37 0.44
N ILE A 18 7.54 10.61 -0.14
CA ILE A 18 6.22 10.34 0.41
C ILE A 18 6.14 8.84 0.69
N LEU A 19 5.94 8.46 1.96
CA LEU A 19 5.57 7.10 2.31
C LEU A 19 4.05 6.96 2.20
N HIS A 20 3.59 6.11 1.31
CA HIS A 20 2.19 5.79 1.10
C HIS A 20 1.86 4.48 1.82
N VAL A 21 0.85 4.49 2.70
CA VAL A 21 0.47 3.34 3.53
C VAL A 21 -1.01 3.04 3.30
N PRO A 22 -1.34 2.27 2.25
CA PRO A 22 -2.73 2.13 1.80
C PRO A 22 -3.54 1.07 2.54
N HIS A 23 -2.92 0.05 3.17
CA HIS A 23 -3.62 -1.16 3.57
C HIS A 23 -3.45 -1.55 5.05
N SER A 24 -2.93 -0.66 5.90
CA SER A 24 -2.67 -0.98 7.32
C SER A 24 -3.90 -0.91 8.23
N ALA A 25 -4.98 -0.27 7.78
CA ALA A 25 -6.14 -0.01 8.61
C ALA A 25 -7.19 -1.15 8.54
N THR A 26 -7.86 -1.38 9.68
CA THR A 26 -8.96 -2.35 9.80
C THR A 26 -10.33 -1.69 9.96
N PHE A 27 -10.38 -0.36 10.11
CA PHE A 27 -11.64 0.35 10.38
C PHE A 27 -12.59 0.30 9.19
N ILE A 28 -13.85 -0.04 9.45
CA ILE A 28 -14.96 -0.05 8.49
C ILE A 28 -16.09 0.79 9.08
N PRO A 29 -16.54 1.88 8.41
CA PRO A 29 -17.69 2.66 8.86
C PRO A 29 -18.95 1.81 8.99
N ASP A 30 -19.82 2.12 9.95
CA ASP A 30 -21.05 1.36 10.24
C ASP A 30 -21.98 1.25 9.02
N GLU A 31 -22.06 2.31 8.21
CA GLU A 31 -22.86 2.30 6.98
C GLU A 31 -22.31 1.31 5.95
N VAL A 32 -20.99 1.16 5.84
CA VAL A 32 -20.34 0.20 4.94
C VAL A 32 -20.44 -1.22 5.50
N ARG A 33 -20.29 -1.38 6.85
CA ARG A 33 -20.43 -2.68 7.52
C ARG A 33 -21.76 -3.35 7.20
N LYS A 34 -22.84 -2.59 7.07
CA LYS A 34 -24.20 -3.10 6.73
C LYS A 34 -24.25 -3.75 5.34
N SER A 35 -23.35 -3.40 4.43
CA SER A 35 -23.28 -3.99 3.09
C SER A 35 -22.44 -5.28 3.04
N ILE A 36 -21.65 -5.56 4.07
CA ILE A 36 -20.80 -6.74 4.19
C ILE A 36 -21.61 -7.92 4.74
N LEU A 37 -21.60 -9.02 3.99
CA LEU A 37 -22.40 -10.21 4.28
C LEU A 37 -21.80 -11.14 5.33
N LEU A 38 -20.52 -10.94 5.67
CA LEU A 38 -19.81 -11.76 6.64
C LEU A 38 -20.33 -11.54 8.06
N SER A 39 -20.37 -12.61 8.86
CA SER A 39 -20.48 -12.51 10.31
C SER A 39 -19.26 -11.76 10.89
N ASP A 40 -19.34 -11.33 12.15
CA ASP A 40 -18.21 -10.62 12.78
C ASP A 40 -16.95 -11.50 12.90
N GLN A 41 -17.11 -12.80 13.10
CA GLN A 41 -16.00 -13.75 13.15
C GLN A 41 -15.34 -13.92 11.76
N GLU A 42 -16.13 -14.07 10.70
CA GLU A 42 -15.63 -14.17 9.33
C GLU A 42 -14.98 -12.87 8.88
N LEU A 43 -15.58 -11.73 9.23
CA LEU A 43 -15.01 -10.41 8.93
C LEU A 43 -13.67 -10.20 9.63
N LYS A 44 -13.56 -10.62 10.90
CA LYS A 44 -12.28 -10.55 11.61
C LYS A 44 -11.21 -11.39 10.91
N ALA A 45 -11.54 -12.61 10.50
CA ALA A 45 -10.60 -13.49 9.79
C ALA A 45 -10.16 -12.87 8.44
N GLU A 46 -11.10 -12.27 7.70
CA GLU A 46 -10.80 -11.60 6.43
C GLU A 46 -9.94 -10.33 6.63
N LEU A 47 -10.21 -9.54 7.69
CA LEU A 47 -9.37 -8.41 8.05
C LEU A 47 -7.95 -8.86 8.43
N ASP A 48 -7.82 -9.92 9.26
CA ASP A 48 -6.53 -10.46 9.64
C ASP A 48 -5.73 -10.94 8.42
N GLU A 49 -6.39 -11.48 7.38
CA GLU A 49 -5.75 -11.95 6.15
C GLU A 49 -5.35 -10.81 5.22
N MET A 50 -6.22 -9.80 5.07
CA MET A 50 -6.10 -8.78 4.03
C MET A 50 -5.44 -7.48 4.49
N THR A 51 -5.19 -7.30 5.78
CA THR A 51 -4.53 -6.11 6.32
C THR A 51 -3.01 -6.28 6.29
N ASP A 52 -2.32 -5.26 5.80
CA ASP A 52 -0.87 -5.14 5.90
C ASP A 52 -0.50 -4.69 7.32
N THR A 53 -0.62 -5.64 8.26
CA THR A 53 -0.54 -5.40 9.70
C THR A 53 0.77 -4.72 10.08
N LEU A 54 0.69 -3.64 10.86
CA LEU A 54 1.79 -2.82 11.36
C LEU A 54 2.62 -2.06 10.32
N THR A 55 2.25 -2.04 9.02
CA THR A 55 2.99 -1.23 8.03
C THR A 55 2.93 0.26 8.34
N GLU A 56 1.82 0.76 8.91
CA GLU A 56 1.76 2.12 9.44
C GLU A 56 2.77 2.35 10.56
N ALA A 57 2.85 1.44 11.53
CA ALA A 57 3.80 1.56 12.63
C ALA A 57 5.26 1.53 12.15
N VAL A 58 5.55 0.70 11.13
CA VAL A 58 6.86 0.69 10.45
C VAL A 58 7.15 2.05 9.83
N ALA A 59 6.21 2.62 9.04
CA ALA A 59 6.39 3.89 8.37
C ALA A 59 6.56 5.06 9.36
N LEU A 60 5.76 5.10 10.43
CA LEU A 60 5.88 6.13 11.47
C LEU A 60 7.23 6.07 12.17
N LYS A 61 7.67 4.88 12.61
CA LYS A 61 8.97 4.74 13.27
C LYS A 61 10.14 4.99 12.33
N ALA A 62 10.05 4.57 11.07
CA ALA A 62 11.06 4.89 10.06
C ALA A 62 11.19 6.40 9.88
N THR A 63 10.06 7.13 9.85
CA THR A 63 10.05 8.59 9.78
C THR A 63 10.76 9.25 10.96
N GLU A 64 10.62 8.69 12.17
CA GLU A 64 11.26 9.22 13.39
C GLU A 64 12.79 9.13 13.36
N ILE A 65 13.35 8.10 12.71
CA ILE A 65 14.79 7.82 12.69
C ILE A 65 15.47 8.20 11.36
N SER A 66 14.71 8.58 10.32
CA SER A 66 15.26 9.08 9.05
C SER A 66 15.95 10.43 9.25
N GLY A 67 17.07 10.65 8.56
CA GLY A 67 17.83 11.89 8.63
C GLY A 67 17.04 13.11 8.15
N LYS A 68 16.15 12.92 7.16
CA LYS A 68 15.15 13.90 6.72
C LYS A 68 13.78 13.23 6.69
N LYS A 69 12.83 13.76 7.46
CA LYS A 69 11.51 13.15 7.64
C LYS A 69 10.72 13.13 6.34
N PRO A 70 10.30 11.94 5.84
CA PRO A 70 9.39 11.85 4.71
C PRO A 70 7.99 12.36 5.08
N TRP A 71 7.20 12.72 4.07
CA TRP A 71 5.77 12.90 4.22
C TRP A 71 5.09 11.53 4.28
N LEU A 72 3.99 11.42 5.02
CA LEU A 72 3.19 10.18 5.04
C LEU A 72 1.80 10.47 4.51
N PHE A 73 1.30 9.53 3.70
CA PHE A 73 -0.10 9.47 3.28
C PHE A 73 -0.66 8.12 3.69
N ILE A 74 -1.56 8.11 4.68
CA ILE A 74 -2.01 6.89 5.36
C ILE A 74 -3.50 6.71 5.14
N ASN A 75 -3.91 5.55 4.62
CA ASN A 75 -5.32 5.16 4.59
C ASN A 75 -5.80 4.81 6.00
N ARG A 76 -6.93 5.39 6.41
CA ARG A 76 -7.54 5.19 7.72
C ARG A 76 -8.67 4.16 7.72
N PHE A 77 -9.04 3.68 6.55
CA PHE A 77 -10.07 2.67 6.39
C PHE A 77 -9.50 1.38 5.81
N SER A 78 -10.15 0.27 6.16
CA SER A 78 -9.81 -1.03 5.60
C SER A 78 -9.94 -1.03 4.07
N ARG A 79 -9.04 -1.74 3.38
CA ARG A 79 -9.18 -2.04 1.94
C ARG A 79 -10.49 -2.77 1.61
N LEU A 80 -11.17 -3.35 2.61
CA LEU A 80 -12.51 -3.92 2.44
C LEU A 80 -13.60 -2.84 2.28
N VAL A 81 -13.33 -1.57 2.55
CA VAL A 81 -14.21 -0.44 2.22
C VAL A 81 -14.05 -0.09 0.76
N ILE A 82 -12.85 0.33 0.39
CA ILE A 82 -12.32 0.45 -0.98
C ILE A 82 -10.83 0.12 -0.98
N ASP A 83 -10.35 -0.46 -2.05
CA ASP A 83 -8.90 -0.61 -2.25
C ASP A 83 -8.39 0.55 -3.11
N PRO A 84 -7.65 1.51 -2.51
CA PRO A 84 -7.29 2.75 -3.20
C PRO A 84 -6.23 2.58 -4.28
N GLU A 85 -5.55 1.43 -4.34
CA GLU A 85 -4.50 1.15 -5.31
C GLU A 85 -4.99 0.35 -6.52
N ARG A 86 -6.26 -0.06 -6.53
CA ARG A 86 -6.87 -0.72 -7.68
C ARG A 86 -7.37 0.32 -8.69
N PHE A 87 -7.33 -0.03 -9.98
CA PHE A 87 -8.04 0.78 -10.95
C PHE A 87 -9.55 0.74 -10.67
N PRO A 88 -10.25 1.90 -10.68
CA PRO A 88 -11.68 1.93 -10.38
C PRO A 88 -12.58 1.50 -11.54
N ASP A 89 -12.01 0.84 -12.56
CA ASP A 89 -12.68 0.50 -13.81
C ASP A 89 -12.24 -0.88 -14.35
N GLU A 90 -12.57 -1.16 -15.62
CA GLU A 90 -12.29 -2.44 -16.29
C GLU A 90 -10.81 -2.76 -16.49
N ARG A 91 -9.91 -1.81 -16.29
CA ARG A 91 -8.45 -2.05 -16.35
C ARG A 91 -7.95 -2.91 -15.19
N GLU A 92 -8.72 -3.00 -14.11
CA GLU A 92 -8.32 -3.75 -12.91
C GLU A 92 -8.37 -5.25 -13.13
N ALA A 93 -7.21 -5.91 -13.10
CA ALA A 93 -7.09 -7.36 -13.28
C ALA A 93 -7.79 -8.17 -12.17
N MET A 94 -7.79 -7.65 -10.93
CA MET A 94 -8.41 -8.32 -9.78
C MET A 94 -9.94 -8.32 -9.84
N ASN A 95 -10.57 -7.58 -10.77
CA ASN A 95 -12.00 -7.71 -11.07
C ASN A 95 -12.38 -9.15 -11.47
N ALA A 96 -11.47 -9.88 -12.12
CA ALA A 96 -11.69 -11.28 -12.54
C ALA A 96 -11.97 -12.23 -11.35
N VAL A 97 -11.44 -11.92 -10.18
CA VAL A 97 -11.64 -12.70 -8.94
C VAL A 97 -12.54 -11.97 -7.92
N GLY A 98 -13.13 -10.85 -8.31
CA GLY A 98 -14.05 -10.07 -7.48
C GLY A 98 -13.35 -9.26 -6.36
N MET A 99 -12.08 -8.90 -6.55
CA MET A 99 -11.26 -8.14 -5.61
C MET A 99 -10.70 -6.86 -6.26
N GLY A 100 -11.52 -6.13 -7.04
CA GLY A 100 -11.19 -4.84 -7.62
C GLY A 100 -11.21 -3.71 -6.59
N ALA A 101 -11.39 -2.45 -7.04
CA ALA A 101 -11.42 -1.30 -6.13
C ALA A 101 -12.52 -1.39 -5.06
N VAL A 102 -13.65 -2.03 -5.38
CA VAL A 102 -14.69 -2.42 -4.40
C VAL A 102 -14.80 -3.95 -4.40
N TYR A 103 -14.33 -4.58 -3.34
CA TYR A 103 -14.33 -6.04 -3.23
C TYR A 103 -15.75 -6.61 -3.19
N GLN A 104 -16.04 -7.53 -4.10
CA GLN A 104 -17.26 -8.33 -4.13
C GLN A 104 -17.06 -9.68 -3.45
N LYS A 105 -15.82 -10.18 -3.40
CA LYS A 105 -15.43 -11.45 -2.80
C LYS A 105 -14.29 -11.27 -1.81
N THR A 106 -14.19 -12.26 -0.91
CA THR A 106 -13.12 -12.39 0.08
C THR A 106 -11.87 -13.04 -0.52
N SER A 107 -10.79 -13.07 0.26
CA SER A 107 -9.54 -13.79 -0.02
C SER A 107 -9.73 -15.29 -0.29
N ILE A 108 -10.81 -15.90 0.21
CA ILE A 108 -11.17 -17.28 -0.03
C ILE A 108 -12.27 -17.45 -1.10
N GLY A 109 -12.67 -16.36 -1.78
CA GLY A 109 -13.69 -16.39 -2.83
C GLY A 109 -15.14 -16.39 -2.35
N THR A 110 -15.40 -16.26 -1.05
CA THR A 110 -16.77 -16.11 -0.49
C THR A 110 -17.34 -14.74 -0.86
N GLN A 111 -18.66 -14.65 -0.98
CA GLN A 111 -19.33 -13.39 -1.29
C GLN A 111 -19.17 -12.38 -0.13
N LEU A 112 -18.49 -11.28 -0.36
CA LEU A 112 -18.32 -10.20 0.61
C LEU A 112 -19.49 -9.22 0.57
N ARG A 113 -19.96 -8.86 -0.64
CA ARG A 113 -21.08 -7.95 -0.90
C ARG A 113 -21.97 -8.49 -2.01
N LYS A 114 -23.23 -8.09 -2.01
CA LYS A 114 -24.07 -8.28 -3.20
C LYS A 114 -23.60 -7.33 -4.31
N PRO A 115 -23.45 -7.80 -5.54
CA PRO A 115 -23.16 -6.92 -6.67
C PRO A 115 -24.27 -5.87 -6.79
N ASP A 116 -23.89 -4.59 -6.73
CA ASP A 116 -24.78 -3.45 -6.85
C ASP A 116 -23.97 -2.26 -7.43
N PRO A 117 -24.07 -2.00 -8.75
CA PRO A 117 -23.30 -0.93 -9.40
C PRO A 117 -23.58 0.47 -8.83
N VAL A 118 -24.77 0.69 -8.27
CA VAL A 118 -25.11 1.98 -7.64
C VAL A 118 -24.37 2.12 -6.30
N ALA A 119 -24.40 1.08 -5.47
CA ALA A 119 -23.69 1.06 -4.20
C ALA A 119 -22.16 1.10 -4.41
N GLU A 120 -21.64 0.41 -5.43
CA GLU A 120 -20.21 0.49 -5.79
C GLU A 120 -19.81 1.91 -6.15
N LYS A 121 -20.58 2.56 -7.03
CA LYS A 121 -20.33 3.95 -7.40
C LYS A 121 -20.36 4.88 -6.19
N GLN A 122 -21.28 4.67 -5.25
CA GLN A 122 -21.35 5.47 -4.02
C GLN A 122 -20.10 5.31 -3.15
N LEU A 123 -19.53 4.09 -3.04
CA LEU A 123 -18.28 3.85 -2.32
C LEU A 123 -17.08 4.51 -3.02
N LEU A 124 -17.01 4.42 -4.35
CA LEU A 124 -15.97 5.10 -5.13
C LEU A 124 -16.06 6.63 -4.97
N ASP A 125 -17.26 7.20 -5.09
CA ASP A 125 -17.47 8.65 -4.95
C ASP A 125 -17.18 9.14 -3.51
N ALA A 126 -17.49 8.32 -2.51
CA ALA A 126 -17.33 8.72 -1.10
C ALA A 126 -15.89 8.56 -0.58
N TYR A 127 -15.15 7.55 -1.05
CA TYR A 127 -13.89 7.16 -0.41
C TYR A 127 -12.72 7.03 -1.41
N PHE A 128 -12.95 6.54 -2.64
CA PHE A 128 -11.87 6.34 -3.60
C PHE A 128 -11.41 7.65 -4.23
N HIS A 129 -12.33 8.41 -4.82
CA HIS A 129 -11.99 9.65 -5.52
C HIS A 129 -11.37 10.70 -4.59
N PRO A 130 -11.92 10.99 -3.37
CA PRO A 130 -11.29 11.93 -2.45
C PRO A 130 -9.90 11.51 -2.00
N TYR A 131 -9.67 10.20 -1.80
CA TYR A 131 -8.35 9.64 -1.49
C TYR A 131 -7.36 9.88 -2.62
N SER A 132 -7.71 9.46 -3.83
CA SER A 132 -6.86 9.57 -5.02
C SER A 132 -6.55 11.04 -5.39
N GLU A 133 -7.55 11.93 -5.28
CA GLU A 133 -7.38 13.37 -5.48
C GLU A 133 -6.42 13.97 -4.46
N SER A 134 -6.58 13.67 -3.17
CA SER A 134 -5.73 14.21 -2.11
C SER A 134 -4.28 13.73 -2.22
N LEU A 135 -4.05 12.47 -2.59
CA LEU A 135 -2.69 11.98 -2.84
C LEU A 135 -2.09 12.62 -4.09
N SER A 136 -2.88 12.81 -5.16
CA SER A 136 -2.47 13.55 -6.35
C SER A 136 -2.07 14.99 -6.02
N ASP A 137 -2.84 15.67 -5.18
CA ASP A 137 -2.56 17.03 -4.74
C ASP A 137 -1.27 17.12 -3.91
N LEU A 138 -1.05 16.16 -2.99
CA LEU A 138 0.19 16.09 -2.21
C LEU A 138 1.40 15.90 -3.13
N VAL A 139 1.33 14.96 -4.08
CA VAL A 139 2.40 14.71 -5.06
C VAL A 139 2.67 15.96 -5.89
N ALA A 140 1.62 16.61 -6.42
CA ALA A 140 1.74 17.83 -7.21
C ALA A 140 2.36 18.98 -6.39
N GLN A 141 1.96 19.15 -5.14
CA GLN A 141 2.51 20.16 -4.23
C GLN A 141 4.01 19.93 -3.98
N ARG A 142 4.40 18.67 -3.69
CA ARG A 142 5.82 18.34 -3.44
C ARG A 142 6.65 18.50 -4.71
N PHE A 143 6.13 18.02 -5.84
CA PHE A 143 6.78 18.18 -7.14
C PHE A 143 6.98 19.65 -7.54
N ALA A 144 5.96 20.49 -7.34
CA ALA A 144 6.07 21.93 -7.62
C ALA A 144 7.11 22.62 -6.72
N ALA A 145 7.27 22.17 -5.48
CA ALA A 145 8.22 22.74 -4.52
C ALA A 145 9.67 22.31 -4.80
N LEU A 146 9.91 21.07 -5.22
CA LEU A 146 11.24 20.46 -5.26
C LEU A 146 11.71 20.08 -6.67
N GLY A 147 10.81 20.00 -7.65
CA GLY A 147 11.10 19.57 -9.02
C GLY A 147 11.23 18.04 -9.19
N GLU A 148 11.14 17.29 -8.11
CA GLU A 148 11.13 15.82 -8.08
C GLU A 148 10.41 15.31 -6.83
N VAL A 149 9.85 14.09 -6.89
CA VAL A 149 9.23 13.41 -5.76
C VAL A 149 9.29 11.91 -5.95
N THR A 150 9.48 11.18 -4.85
CA THR A 150 9.47 9.72 -4.83
C THR A 150 8.37 9.23 -3.89
N LEU A 151 7.45 8.40 -4.43
CA LEU A 151 6.52 7.64 -3.63
C LEU A 151 7.13 6.28 -3.27
N VAL A 152 6.97 5.88 -2.03
CA VAL A 152 7.30 4.53 -1.57
C VAL A 152 6.02 3.93 -1.00
N ASP A 153 5.43 2.96 -1.71
CA ASP A 153 4.28 2.22 -1.22
C ASP A 153 4.76 1.19 -0.19
N VAL A 154 4.23 1.28 1.03
CA VAL A 154 4.67 0.45 2.15
C VAL A 154 3.64 -0.64 2.40
N HIS A 155 3.99 -1.86 2.04
CA HIS A 155 3.14 -3.04 2.10
C HIS A 155 3.74 -4.18 2.91
N SER A 156 2.89 -5.13 3.22
CA SER A 156 3.31 -6.46 3.66
C SER A 156 2.38 -7.53 3.11
N TYR A 157 2.88 -8.75 3.02
CA TYR A 157 2.10 -9.89 2.53
C TYR A 157 2.33 -11.14 3.36
N ARG A 158 1.32 -12.00 3.38
CA ARG A 158 1.35 -13.26 4.14
C ARG A 158 2.30 -14.26 3.53
N VAL A 159 2.86 -15.14 4.36
CA VAL A 159 3.74 -16.25 3.91
C VAL A 159 3.00 -17.14 2.91
N ASN A 160 1.76 -17.47 3.23
CA ASN A 160 0.91 -18.28 2.38
C ASN A 160 0.05 -17.41 1.48
N GLN A 161 -0.08 -17.81 0.23
CA GLN A 161 -0.95 -17.16 -0.71
C GLN A 161 -2.42 -17.50 -0.40
N HIS A 162 -3.29 -16.48 -0.42
CA HIS A 162 -4.72 -16.74 -0.23
C HIS A 162 -5.33 -17.49 -1.44
N PRO A 163 -6.34 -18.34 -1.23
CA PRO A 163 -6.86 -19.20 -2.29
C PRO A 163 -7.41 -18.50 -3.53
N ASN A 164 -7.93 -17.29 -3.36
CA ASN A 164 -8.50 -16.49 -4.46
C ASN A 164 -7.48 -15.58 -5.18
N ALA A 165 -6.18 -15.73 -4.91
CA ALA A 165 -5.15 -14.95 -5.58
C ALA A 165 -4.93 -15.42 -7.02
N ILE A 166 -4.64 -14.49 -7.93
CA ILE A 166 -4.38 -14.79 -9.36
C ILE A 166 -2.93 -15.21 -9.64
N ASN A 167 -2.02 -15.01 -8.69
CA ASN A 167 -0.58 -15.26 -8.83
C ASN A 167 -0.11 -16.54 -8.12
N HIS A 168 -0.94 -17.59 -8.17
CA HIS A 168 -0.62 -18.88 -7.56
C HIS A 168 0.71 -19.47 -8.04
N GLY A 169 1.45 -20.08 -7.10
CA GLY A 169 2.69 -20.79 -7.38
C GLY A 169 3.92 -19.89 -7.60
N GLN A 170 3.78 -18.58 -7.52
CA GLN A 170 4.94 -17.69 -7.54
C GLN A 170 5.74 -17.80 -6.23
N LEU A 171 7.06 -17.58 -6.33
CA LEU A 171 7.93 -17.52 -5.16
C LEU A 171 7.50 -16.35 -4.26
N ARG A 172 7.62 -16.55 -2.95
CA ARG A 172 7.29 -15.55 -1.93
C ARG A 172 8.55 -15.22 -1.12
N PRO A 173 9.45 -14.36 -1.65
CA PRO A 173 10.70 -13.99 -0.99
C PRO A 173 10.43 -13.18 0.28
N PRO A 174 11.43 -12.98 1.16
CA PRO A 174 11.31 -12.06 2.28
C PRO A 174 10.91 -10.65 1.86
N ILE A 175 11.46 -10.17 0.72
CA ILE A 175 11.20 -8.85 0.16
C ILE A 175 10.82 -8.96 -1.33
N CYS A 176 9.72 -8.30 -1.70
CA CYS A 176 9.38 -8.07 -3.10
C CYS A 176 9.40 -6.56 -3.37
N ILE A 177 10.15 -6.16 -4.40
CA ILE A 177 10.22 -4.78 -4.89
C ILE A 177 9.33 -4.69 -6.11
N GLY A 178 8.19 -4.03 -5.99
CA GLY A 178 7.33 -3.71 -7.12
C GLY A 178 7.88 -2.51 -7.87
N ALA A 179 8.08 -2.67 -9.17
CA ALA A 179 8.67 -1.66 -10.05
C ALA A 179 7.85 -1.48 -11.32
N ASP A 180 7.73 -0.23 -11.75
CA ASP A 180 7.13 0.18 -13.01
C ASP A 180 8.21 0.65 -13.98
N SER A 181 8.06 0.33 -15.29
CA SER A 181 9.09 0.63 -16.28
C SER A 181 9.31 2.13 -16.53
N PHE A 182 8.31 2.98 -16.24
CA PHE A 182 8.38 4.43 -16.44
C PHE A 182 8.77 5.17 -15.17
N HIS A 183 8.24 4.75 -14.01
CA HIS A 183 8.36 5.48 -12.75
C HIS A 183 9.43 4.91 -11.80
N THR A 184 9.98 3.72 -12.06
CA THR A 184 10.99 3.12 -11.17
C THR A 184 12.35 3.05 -11.86
N PRO A 185 13.18 4.09 -11.76
CA PRO A 185 14.54 4.08 -12.35
C PRO A 185 15.44 3.08 -11.63
N ALA A 186 16.49 2.62 -12.33
CA ALA A 186 17.42 1.59 -11.82
C ALA A 186 18.04 1.95 -10.48
N TRP A 187 18.44 3.22 -10.28
CA TRP A 187 19.03 3.68 -9.02
C TRP A 187 18.09 3.48 -7.82
N LEU A 188 16.76 3.63 -8.02
CA LEU A 188 15.77 3.46 -6.96
C LEU A 188 15.60 1.99 -6.58
N ILE A 189 15.66 1.08 -7.57
CA ILE A 189 15.70 -0.37 -7.34
C ILE A 189 16.96 -0.74 -6.56
N GLU A 190 18.12 -0.24 -6.96
CA GLU A 190 19.41 -0.50 -6.30
C GLU A 190 19.41 0.02 -4.85
N ALA A 191 18.84 1.21 -4.60
CA ALA A 191 18.66 1.75 -3.27
C ALA A 191 17.78 0.84 -2.39
N ALA A 192 16.64 0.37 -2.92
CA ALA A 192 15.74 -0.53 -2.22
C ALA A 192 16.40 -1.88 -1.92
N GLN A 193 17.08 -2.48 -2.90
CA GLN A 193 17.84 -3.73 -2.71
C GLN A 193 18.91 -3.59 -1.63
N SER A 194 19.66 -2.48 -1.66
CA SER A 194 20.70 -2.19 -0.66
C SER A 194 20.11 -2.05 0.73
N ALA A 195 19.04 -1.22 0.88
CA ALA A 195 18.42 -0.95 2.17
C ALA A 195 17.82 -2.20 2.82
N PHE A 196 17.17 -3.05 2.02
CA PHE A 196 16.45 -4.23 2.51
C PHE A 196 17.26 -5.53 2.48
N SER A 197 18.52 -5.50 2.02
CA SER A 197 19.42 -6.67 1.99
C SER A 197 19.62 -7.34 3.36
N ILE A 198 19.50 -6.57 4.43
CA ILE A 198 19.62 -7.06 5.82
C ILE A 198 18.49 -8.00 6.23
N ILE A 199 17.32 -7.93 5.55
CA ILE A 199 16.16 -8.77 5.87
C ILE A 199 16.24 -10.12 5.16
N GLY A 200 16.74 -10.14 3.92
CA GLY A 200 16.87 -11.36 3.13
C GLY A 200 16.89 -11.11 1.63
N GLU A 201 16.58 -12.16 0.87
CA GLU A 201 16.55 -12.07 -0.59
C GLU A 201 15.47 -11.09 -1.06
N ASN A 202 15.84 -10.30 -2.08
CA ASN A 202 14.96 -9.32 -2.71
C ASN A 202 14.65 -9.75 -4.14
N TYR A 203 13.36 -9.87 -4.48
CA TYR A 203 12.93 -10.11 -5.86
C TYR A 203 12.19 -8.91 -6.43
N ILE A 204 12.42 -8.64 -7.73
CA ILE A 204 11.76 -7.54 -8.42
C ILE A 204 10.52 -8.09 -9.12
N ASN A 205 9.37 -7.45 -8.91
CA ASN A 205 8.08 -7.79 -9.53
C ASN A 205 7.64 -9.25 -9.33
N GLN A 206 8.03 -9.85 -8.21
CA GLN A 206 7.65 -11.21 -7.87
C GLN A 206 7.50 -11.40 -6.35
N PRO A 207 6.30 -11.76 -5.84
CA PRO A 207 5.09 -12.16 -6.56
C PRO A 207 4.19 -10.99 -7.02
N TYR A 208 4.46 -9.76 -6.59
CA TYR A 208 3.69 -8.57 -6.94
C TYR A 208 4.50 -7.64 -7.83
N SER A 209 3.85 -6.99 -8.77
CA SER A 209 4.51 -6.13 -9.76
C SER A 209 3.85 -4.75 -9.83
N GLY A 210 4.62 -3.77 -10.30
CA GLY A 210 4.17 -2.39 -10.40
C GLY A 210 4.29 -1.63 -9.08
N THR A 211 3.82 -0.43 -9.06
CA THR A 211 3.77 0.49 -7.92
C THR A 211 2.66 1.49 -8.14
N TYR A 212 2.13 2.08 -7.08
CA TYR A 212 1.12 3.12 -7.21
C TYR A 212 1.75 4.43 -7.69
N VAL A 213 1.09 5.05 -8.66
CA VAL A 213 1.35 6.43 -9.09
C VAL A 213 0.00 7.10 -9.35
N PRO A 214 -0.24 8.33 -8.87
CA PRO A 214 -1.49 9.03 -9.17
C PRO A 214 -1.76 9.09 -10.68
N LEU A 215 -2.98 8.72 -11.11
CA LEU A 215 -3.36 8.67 -12.53
C LEU A 215 -3.19 10.00 -13.27
N SER A 216 -3.21 11.11 -12.54
CA SER A 216 -2.96 12.45 -13.09
C SER A 216 -1.57 12.62 -13.69
N VAL A 217 -0.57 11.88 -13.18
CA VAL A 217 0.85 11.96 -13.57
C VAL A 217 1.40 10.62 -14.10
N TYR A 218 0.63 9.55 -14.06
CA TYR A 218 1.04 8.22 -14.51
C TYR A 218 1.47 8.24 -15.99
N GLU A 219 2.67 7.71 -16.28
CA GLU A 219 3.33 7.71 -17.60
C GLU A 219 3.51 9.11 -18.25
N LYS A 220 3.56 10.19 -17.44
CA LYS A 220 3.68 11.57 -17.95
C LYS A 220 4.91 12.31 -17.44
N GLU A 221 5.35 12.05 -16.22
CA GLU A 221 6.45 12.79 -15.57
C GLU A 221 7.47 11.83 -14.94
N THR A 222 8.66 11.74 -15.52
CA THR A 222 9.73 10.83 -15.09
C THR A 222 10.41 11.23 -13.80
N LYS A 223 10.25 12.49 -13.36
CA LYS A 223 10.77 12.97 -12.07
C LYS A 223 9.84 12.71 -10.89
N ILE A 224 8.64 12.18 -11.17
CA ILE A 224 7.78 11.57 -10.18
C ILE A 224 8.08 10.07 -10.22
N THR A 225 8.96 9.64 -9.30
CA THR A 225 9.37 8.24 -9.20
C THR A 225 8.57 7.50 -8.16
N SER A 226 8.47 6.19 -8.28
CA SER A 226 7.76 5.34 -7.33
C SER A 226 8.31 3.93 -7.30
N LEU A 227 8.19 3.26 -6.16
CA LEU A 227 8.39 1.83 -6.00
C LEU A 227 7.48 1.29 -4.89
N MET A 228 7.12 0.02 -4.98
CA MET A 228 6.37 -0.69 -3.94
C MET A 228 7.32 -1.57 -3.14
N MET A 229 7.29 -1.43 -1.81
CA MET A 229 8.04 -2.26 -0.87
C MET A 229 7.10 -3.24 -0.19
N GLU A 230 7.17 -4.48 -0.61
CA GLU A 230 6.40 -5.59 -0.06
C GLU A 230 7.28 -6.42 0.88
N THR A 231 6.99 -6.35 2.17
CA THR A 231 7.72 -7.11 3.21
C THR A 231 6.90 -8.31 3.64
N ARG A 232 7.46 -9.53 3.54
CA ARG A 232 6.74 -10.73 3.97
C ARG A 232 6.55 -10.72 5.48
N ALA A 233 5.32 -10.95 5.91
CA ALA A 233 4.88 -10.71 7.30
C ALA A 233 5.70 -11.45 8.36
N ASP A 234 6.14 -12.69 8.09
CA ASP A 234 6.94 -13.48 9.03
C ASP A 234 8.36 -12.92 9.29
N THR A 235 8.81 -11.94 8.51
CA THR A 235 10.09 -11.25 8.74
C THR A 235 10.03 -10.29 9.92
N PHE A 236 8.82 -9.88 10.36
CA PHE A 236 8.65 -8.91 11.44
C PHE A 236 7.43 -9.15 12.35
N LEU A 237 6.55 -10.12 12.01
CA LEU A 237 5.36 -10.49 12.77
C LEU A 237 5.37 -11.97 13.14
N THR A 238 4.81 -12.29 14.30
CA THR A 238 4.45 -13.66 14.68
C THR A 238 3.20 -14.14 13.92
N ASP A 239 2.84 -15.41 14.07
CA ASP A 239 1.60 -15.98 13.49
C ASP A 239 0.34 -15.29 14.05
N GLU A 240 0.39 -14.74 15.27
CA GLU A 240 -0.68 -13.98 15.90
C GLU A 240 -0.69 -12.49 15.50
N LEU A 241 0.12 -12.11 14.52
CA LEU A 241 0.26 -10.72 14.01
C LEU A 241 0.85 -9.73 15.02
N ALA A 242 1.54 -10.21 16.06
CA ALA A 242 2.28 -9.37 16.99
C ALA A 242 3.71 -9.12 16.47
N PRO A 243 4.32 -7.96 16.75
CA PRO A 243 5.69 -7.69 16.32
C PRO A 243 6.69 -8.58 17.08
N HIS A 244 7.76 -8.99 16.39
CA HIS A 244 8.93 -9.64 16.99
C HIS A 244 10.21 -8.85 16.67
N ASP A 245 11.40 -9.37 17.03
CA ASP A 245 12.67 -8.65 16.90
C ASP A 245 12.99 -8.17 15.48
N GLY A 246 12.43 -8.80 14.44
CA GLY A 246 12.55 -8.37 13.04
C GLY A 246 11.88 -7.04 12.74
N PHE A 247 10.89 -6.61 13.54
CA PHE A 247 10.18 -5.36 13.34
C PHE A 247 11.13 -4.14 13.28
N GLU A 248 12.05 -4.04 14.24
CA GLU A 248 13.02 -2.93 14.25
C GLU A 248 14.01 -3.01 13.07
N THR A 249 14.24 -4.21 12.52
CA THR A 249 15.07 -4.37 11.31
C THR A 249 14.36 -3.82 10.08
N VAL A 250 13.05 -4.10 9.93
CA VAL A 250 12.24 -3.54 8.84
C VAL A 250 12.13 -2.02 8.95
N VAL A 251 11.92 -1.49 10.16
CA VAL A 251 11.92 -0.03 10.41
C VAL A 251 13.22 0.62 9.94
N LYS A 252 14.37 0.05 10.32
CA LYS A 252 15.70 0.56 9.92
C LYS A 252 15.93 0.46 8.42
N ALA A 253 15.47 -0.63 7.79
CA ALA A 253 15.59 -0.80 6.34
C ALA A 253 14.77 0.27 5.60
N LEU A 254 13.54 0.55 6.03
CA LEU A 254 12.71 1.60 5.41
C LEU A 254 13.31 3.00 5.63
N ALA A 255 13.80 3.31 6.82
CA ALA A 255 14.47 4.58 7.09
C ALA A 255 15.73 4.75 6.24
N ASN A 256 16.54 3.71 6.08
CA ASN A 256 17.72 3.72 5.22
C ASN A 256 17.35 3.94 3.74
N LEU A 257 16.25 3.32 3.25
CA LEU A 257 15.74 3.60 1.90
C LEU A 257 15.36 5.06 1.75
N VAL A 258 14.63 5.64 2.70
CA VAL A 258 14.27 7.06 2.71
C VAL A 258 15.54 7.93 2.61
N ASP A 259 16.56 7.65 3.42
CA ASP A 259 17.81 8.42 3.44
C ASP A 259 18.57 8.29 2.10
N LEU A 260 18.65 7.09 1.52
CA LEU A 260 19.27 6.88 0.20
C LEU A 260 18.56 7.67 -0.91
N ILE A 261 17.21 7.68 -0.90
CA ILE A 261 16.44 8.49 -1.86
C ILE A 261 16.72 9.99 -1.66
N GLN A 262 16.80 10.47 -0.43
CA GLN A 262 17.07 11.88 -0.15
C GLN A 262 18.47 12.34 -0.62
N LEU A 263 19.44 11.42 -0.68
CA LEU A 263 20.82 11.71 -1.10
C LEU A 263 21.00 11.71 -2.63
N HIS A 264 20.12 11.02 -3.36
CA HIS A 264 20.16 10.95 -4.82
C HIS A 264 19.67 12.23 -5.45
#